data_8ca36bdd31d1054eedf843b5cc2273a4
#
_entry.id   8ca36bdd31d1054eedf843b5cc2273a4
#
_cell.length_a   1.000
_cell.length_b   1.000
_cell.length_c   1.000
_cell.angle_alpha   90.00
_cell.angle_beta   90.00
_cell.angle_gamma   90.00
#
_symmetry.space_group_name_H-M   'P 1'
#
loop_
_entity.id
_entity.type
_entity.pdbx_description
1 polymer ?
#
loop_
_entity_poly.entity_id
_entity_poly.type
_entity_poly.pdbx_seq_one_letter_code
_entity_poly.pdbx_strand_id
1 'polypeptide(L)'
;MTAFLPPIEVPQLSGGRERARALVGEVADRIAGATVVVDFRRMVAGTPSFADELVARVLADGGAEVLRAEHVTGEFGEYLTEAAKDHGVAERLEIV
;
A
#
# COMPACT_ATOMS: atom_id res chain seq x y z
N MET A 1 7.76 2.17 22.42
CA MET A 1 7.67 3.44 21.67
C MET A 1 7.23 3.15 20.24
N THR A 2 6.19 3.84 19.81
CA THR A 2 5.64 3.63 18.48
C THR A 2 6.53 4.29 17.43
N ALA A 3 6.98 3.52 16.44
CA ALA A 3 7.74 4.08 15.36
C ALA A 3 6.81 4.88 14.45
N PHE A 4 7.18 6.11 14.15
CA PHE A 4 6.44 6.96 13.25
C PHE A 4 7.04 6.85 11.85
N LEU A 5 6.23 6.45 10.88
CA LEU A 5 6.64 6.38 9.48
C LEU A 5 6.03 7.56 8.74
N PRO A 6 6.85 8.33 8.00
CA PRO A 6 6.29 9.36 7.13
C PRO A 6 5.44 8.71 6.04
N PRO A 7 4.44 9.40 5.50
CA PRO A 7 3.63 8.87 4.43
C PRO A 7 4.48 8.49 3.21
N ILE A 8 4.16 7.36 2.60
CA ILE A 8 4.80 6.93 1.37
C ILE A 8 4.08 7.58 0.20
N GLU A 9 4.79 8.37 -0.59
CA GLU A 9 4.21 9.00 -1.77
C GLU A 9 4.38 8.09 -2.98
N VAL A 10 3.27 7.84 -3.67
CA VAL A 10 3.26 6.99 -4.85
C VAL A 10 3.52 7.86 -6.08
N PRO A 11 4.39 7.41 -7.02
CA PRO A 11 4.67 8.20 -8.21
C PRO A 11 3.48 8.30 -9.16
N GLN A 12 3.57 9.22 -10.12
CA GLN A 12 2.50 9.46 -11.09
C GLN A 12 2.12 8.21 -11.86
N LEU A 13 3.10 7.43 -12.30
CA LEU A 13 2.89 6.18 -13.02
C LEU A 13 3.30 5.03 -12.12
N SER A 14 2.30 4.31 -11.60
CA SER A 14 2.51 3.25 -10.63
C SER A 14 2.07 1.92 -11.23
N GLY A 15 2.94 1.35 -12.05
CA GLY A 15 2.68 0.07 -12.70
C GLY A 15 3.69 -0.99 -12.31
N GLY A 16 3.20 -2.24 -12.26
CA GLY A 16 4.05 -3.41 -12.08
C GLY A 16 4.47 -3.69 -10.64
N ARG A 17 4.81 -4.95 -10.42
CA ARG A 17 5.16 -5.45 -9.08
C ARG A 17 6.51 -4.95 -8.60
N GLU A 18 7.47 -4.81 -9.52
CA GLU A 18 8.81 -4.36 -9.17
C GLU A 18 8.82 -2.96 -8.57
N ARG A 19 8.01 -2.06 -9.12
CA ARG A 19 7.92 -0.70 -8.60
C ARG A 19 7.33 -0.67 -7.20
N ALA A 20 6.33 -1.50 -6.95
CA ALA A 20 5.75 -1.62 -5.63
C ALA A 20 6.77 -2.16 -4.63
N ARG A 21 7.53 -3.19 -5.02
CA ARG A 21 8.58 -3.74 -4.15
C ARG A 21 9.65 -2.71 -3.81
N ALA A 22 10.07 -1.94 -4.81
CA ALA A 22 11.08 -0.92 -4.59
C ALA A 22 10.59 0.16 -3.63
N LEU A 23 9.35 0.56 -3.80
CA LEU A 23 8.74 1.58 -2.94
C LEU A 23 8.65 1.12 -1.49
N VAL A 24 8.14 -0.08 -1.27
CA VAL A 24 8.00 -0.64 0.08
C VAL A 24 9.35 -0.99 0.68
N GLY A 25 10.29 -1.42 -0.18
CA GLY A 25 11.63 -1.81 0.26
C GLY A 25 12.38 -0.73 1.02
N GLU A 26 12.09 0.53 0.73
CA GLU A 26 12.73 1.65 1.42
C GLU A 26 12.39 1.72 2.90
N VAL A 27 11.25 1.15 3.31
CA VAL A 27 10.79 1.20 4.70
C VAL A 27 10.51 -0.20 5.26
N ALA A 28 10.95 -1.24 4.58
CA ALA A 28 10.60 -2.62 4.90
C ALA A 28 10.90 -3.01 6.35
N ASP A 29 11.98 -2.49 6.91
CA ASP A 29 12.41 -2.81 8.27
C ASP A 29 11.57 -2.10 9.35
N ARG A 30 10.65 -1.21 8.97
CA ARG A 30 9.86 -0.42 9.91
C ARG A 30 8.35 -0.66 9.77
N ILE A 31 7.95 -1.61 8.94
CA ILE A 31 6.54 -1.84 8.61
C ILE A 31 5.81 -2.66 9.68
N ALA A 32 6.48 -3.67 10.25
CA ALA A 32 5.82 -4.61 11.16
C ALA A 32 5.18 -3.89 12.34
N GLY A 33 3.87 -4.11 12.51
CA GLY A 33 3.11 -3.52 13.61
C GLY A 33 2.78 -2.05 13.45
N ALA A 34 3.19 -1.43 12.35
CA ALA A 34 2.98 0.00 12.12
C ALA A 34 1.70 0.28 11.34
N THR A 35 1.21 1.51 11.45
CA THR A 35 0.22 2.04 10.52
C THR A 35 0.99 2.67 9.37
N VAL A 36 0.84 2.12 8.18
CA VAL A 36 1.55 2.60 7.00
C VAL A 36 0.59 3.45 6.17
N VAL A 37 0.90 4.73 6.03
CA VAL A 37 0.10 5.64 5.22
C VAL A 37 0.70 5.74 3.83
N VAL A 38 -0.11 5.52 2.81
CA VAL A 38 0.32 5.62 1.41
C VAL A 38 -0.52 6.70 0.75
N ASP A 39 0.15 7.72 0.23
CA ASP A 39 -0.50 8.88 -0.39
C ASP A 39 -0.50 8.72 -1.91
N PHE A 40 -1.69 8.63 -2.48
CA PHE A 40 -1.89 8.45 -3.92
C PHE A 40 -2.22 9.74 -4.63
N ARG A 41 -2.03 10.89 -3.96
CA ARG A 41 -2.39 12.19 -4.52
C ARG A 41 -1.80 12.44 -5.91
N ARG A 42 -0.56 12.05 -6.11
CA ARG A 42 0.17 12.33 -7.36
C ARG A 42 -0.04 11.26 -8.43
N MET A 43 -0.69 10.16 -8.10
CA MET A 43 -0.86 9.07 -9.05
C MET A 43 -1.85 9.44 -10.15
N VAL A 44 -1.41 9.30 -11.40
CA VAL A 44 -2.24 9.50 -12.57
C VAL A 44 -2.78 8.16 -13.09
N ALA A 45 -1.93 7.14 -13.06
CA ALA A 45 -2.31 5.81 -13.50
C ALA A 45 -1.64 4.76 -12.62
N GLY A 46 -2.38 3.72 -12.26
CA GLY A 46 -1.88 2.60 -11.49
C GLY A 46 -2.47 1.29 -12.03
N THR A 47 -1.76 0.20 -11.79
CA THR A 47 -2.18 -1.12 -12.28
C THR A 47 -2.62 -2.02 -11.14
N PRO A 48 -3.47 -3.03 -11.43
CA PRO A 48 -3.82 -4.03 -10.41
C PRO A 48 -2.61 -4.76 -9.84
N SER A 49 -1.58 -5.00 -10.66
CA SER A 49 -0.36 -5.66 -10.20
C SER A 49 0.37 -4.84 -9.14
N PHE A 50 0.42 -3.53 -9.33
CA PHE A 50 1.02 -2.62 -8.35
C PHE A 50 0.25 -2.68 -7.03
N ALA A 51 -1.08 -2.61 -7.11
CA ALA A 51 -1.93 -2.67 -5.92
C ALA A 51 -1.75 -4.00 -5.18
N ASP A 52 -1.72 -5.10 -5.91
CA ASP A 52 -1.58 -6.42 -5.32
C ASP A 52 -0.26 -6.57 -4.58
N GLU A 53 0.83 -6.16 -5.23
CA GLU A 53 2.15 -6.27 -4.62
C GLU A 53 2.28 -5.33 -3.41
N LEU A 54 1.73 -4.12 -3.52
CA LEU A 54 1.74 -3.16 -2.41
C LEU A 54 1.06 -3.75 -1.17
N VAL A 55 -0.14 -4.29 -1.34
CA VAL A 55 -0.89 -4.90 -0.25
C VAL A 55 -0.15 -6.10 0.32
N ALA A 56 0.39 -6.96 -0.56
CA ALA A 56 1.12 -8.14 -0.14
C ALA A 56 2.34 -7.76 0.70
N ARG A 57 3.12 -6.81 0.22
CA ARG A 57 4.37 -6.42 0.90
C ARG A 57 4.15 -5.66 2.19
N VAL A 58 3.10 -4.83 2.26
CA VAL A 58 2.84 -4.05 3.46
C VAL A 58 2.08 -4.86 4.49
N LEU A 59 1.00 -5.52 4.10
CA LEU A 59 0.10 -6.20 5.04
C LEU A 59 0.39 -7.68 5.22
N ALA A 60 0.46 -8.44 4.13
CA ALA A 60 0.60 -9.89 4.24
C ALA A 60 2.01 -10.29 4.69
N ASP A 61 3.03 -9.83 3.97
CA ASP A 61 4.41 -10.18 4.29
C ASP A 61 5.05 -9.23 5.31
N GLY A 62 4.72 -7.94 5.19
CA GLY A 62 5.32 -6.92 6.04
C GLY A 62 4.76 -6.88 7.46
N GLY A 63 3.56 -7.37 7.65
CA GLY A 63 2.94 -7.42 8.98
C GLY A 63 2.54 -6.07 9.55
N ALA A 64 2.29 -5.07 8.70
CA ALA A 64 1.78 -3.79 9.17
C ALA A 64 0.41 -3.99 9.84
N GLU A 65 0.15 -3.20 10.85
CA GLU A 65 -1.15 -3.25 11.51
C GLU A 65 -2.26 -2.74 10.59
N VAL A 66 -1.99 -1.63 9.90
CA VAL A 66 -2.96 -1.00 9.00
C VAL A 66 -2.23 -0.41 7.79
N LEU A 67 -2.81 -0.57 6.62
CA LEU A 67 -2.43 0.18 5.43
C LEU A 67 -3.52 1.21 5.18
N ARG A 68 -3.18 2.48 5.34
CA ARG A 68 -4.11 3.58 5.09
C ARG A 68 -3.82 4.21 3.74
N ALA A 69 -4.76 4.10 2.81
CA ALA A 69 -4.64 4.66 1.48
C ALA A 69 -5.35 6.01 1.43
N GLU A 70 -4.59 7.07 1.19
CA GLU A 70 -5.12 8.43 1.14
C GLU A 70 -5.14 8.95 -0.30
N HIS A 71 -6.15 9.74 -0.64
CA HIS A 71 -6.29 10.39 -1.94
C HIS A 71 -6.35 9.39 -3.10
N VAL A 72 -6.87 8.21 -2.87
CA VAL A 72 -6.98 7.19 -3.91
C VAL A 72 -8.25 7.41 -4.73
N THR A 73 -8.15 7.23 -6.05
CA THR A 73 -9.32 7.30 -6.91
C THR A 73 -10.09 5.99 -6.86
N GLY A 74 -11.39 6.03 -7.23
CA GLY A 74 -12.29 4.90 -7.07
C GLY A 74 -11.78 3.61 -7.70
N GLU A 75 -11.30 3.67 -8.93
CA GLU A 75 -10.82 2.47 -9.63
C GLU A 75 -9.63 1.82 -8.93
N PHE A 76 -8.65 2.61 -8.54
CA PHE A 76 -7.50 2.06 -7.86
C PHE A 76 -7.86 1.58 -6.46
N GLY A 77 -8.81 2.25 -5.81
CA GLY A 77 -9.35 1.79 -4.53
C GLY A 77 -9.95 0.39 -4.64
N GLU A 78 -10.61 0.09 -5.75
CA GLU A 78 -11.15 -1.24 -6.00
C GLU A 78 -10.04 -2.27 -6.15
N TYR A 79 -8.94 -1.92 -6.83
CA TYR A 79 -7.79 -2.81 -6.96
C TYR A 79 -7.18 -3.14 -5.59
N LEU A 80 -7.05 -2.12 -4.73
CA LEU A 80 -6.55 -2.33 -3.37
C LEU A 80 -7.47 -3.24 -2.57
N THR A 81 -8.77 -3.01 -2.66
CA THR A 81 -9.76 -3.80 -1.94
C THR A 81 -9.72 -5.27 -2.38
N GLU A 82 -9.67 -5.50 -3.69
CA GLU A 82 -9.57 -6.86 -4.24
C GLU A 82 -8.30 -7.55 -3.75
N ALA A 83 -7.17 -6.84 -3.82
CA ALA A 83 -5.90 -7.38 -3.37
C ALA A 83 -5.96 -7.77 -1.89
N ALA A 84 -6.55 -6.90 -1.07
CA ALA A 84 -6.67 -7.16 0.37
C ALA A 84 -7.52 -8.39 0.65
N LYS A 85 -8.59 -8.60 -0.11
CA LYS A 85 -9.42 -9.80 0.02
C LYS A 85 -8.64 -11.04 -0.39
N ASP A 86 -7.91 -10.96 -1.51
CA ASP A 86 -7.14 -12.09 -2.02
C ASP A 86 -6.07 -12.54 -1.05
N HIS A 87 -5.48 -11.61 -0.32
CA HIS A 87 -4.44 -11.91 0.65
C HIS A 87 -4.97 -12.13 2.08
N GLY A 88 -6.30 -12.05 2.27
CA GLY A 88 -6.90 -12.29 3.58
C GLY A 88 -6.63 -11.19 4.60
N VAL A 89 -6.39 -9.97 4.16
CA VAL A 89 -6.05 -8.85 5.05
C VAL A 89 -6.99 -7.65 4.88
N ALA A 90 -8.22 -7.90 4.39
CA ALA A 90 -9.17 -6.82 4.09
C ALA A 90 -9.47 -5.93 5.30
N GLU A 91 -9.52 -6.48 6.51
CA GLU A 91 -9.82 -5.72 7.72
C GLU A 91 -8.70 -4.78 8.14
N ARG A 92 -7.53 -4.93 7.54
CA ARG A 92 -6.37 -4.07 7.83
C ARG A 92 -6.12 -3.01 6.77
N LEU A 93 -6.98 -2.92 5.77
CA LEU A 93 -6.92 -1.90 4.75
C LEU A 93 -7.95 -0.81 5.06
N GLU A 94 -7.48 0.45 5.12
CA GLU A 94 -8.36 1.62 5.25
C GLU A 94 -8.22 2.47 3.99
N ILE A 95 -9.34 2.78 3.36
CA ILE A 95 -9.37 3.73 2.25
C ILE A 95 -10.07 4.99 2.75
N VAL A 96 -9.33 6.09 2.72
CA VAL A 96 -9.77 7.36 3.30
C VAL A 96 -10.23 8.35 2.22
#